data_ffb9e4538be8b01a84056f24b3259bf6
#
_entry.id   ffb9e4538be8b01a84056f24b3259bf6
#
_cell.length_a   1.000
_cell.length_b   1.000
_cell.length_c   1.000
_cell.angle_alpha   90.00
_cell.angle_beta   90.00
_cell.angle_gamma   90.00
#
_symmetry.space_group_name_H-M   'P 1'
#
loop_
_entity.id
_entity.type
_entity.pdbx_description
1 polymer ?
#
loop_
_entity_poly.entity_id
_entity_poly.type
_entity_poly.pdbx_seq_one_letter_code
_entity_poly.pdbx_strand_id
1 'polypeptide(L)'
;MKNTAYKIIFGIALTIGCIWPENYLVAASVWKVSNASGSILYLGGSIHALRSTDYPLPSEYTRACDASNQLVFEIDPKEMGGAGKGLLKAGEYPKGDSLKKHVDPRTYDYLRRFFGALNVPEAKFAKFRPWFLAAMLQAPQLHGLSPDLGVEGFLMKRARIKSKPISGLETLEESVETLSGLNDRQSEAMLLISFIPSGRGIGDKLDSAWRKGDADAVWQIISDSFRDVPSIGERMLSRRNHKWIPKIKSFLQSGETYFVVVGDGHMGGPDGLLALLRHHGYKIEQL
;
A
#
# COMPACT_ATOMS: atom_id res chain seq x y z
N MET A 1 -43.34 -76.43 1.09
CA MET A 1 -41.96 -76.96 1.10
C MET A 1 -41.02 -75.71 1.24
N LYS A 2 -40.26 -75.75 2.29
CA LYS A 2 -39.55 -74.57 2.87
C LYS A 2 -38.21 -74.38 2.18
N ASN A 3 -37.88 -73.18 1.76
CA ASN A 3 -36.52 -72.73 1.38
C ASN A 3 -36.05 -71.62 2.25
N THR A 4 -35.05 -71.91 3.03
CA THR A 4 -34.36 -71.05 3.95
C THR A 4 -33.23 -70.36 3.18
N ALA A 5 -33.29 -69.05 3.03
CA ALA A 5 -32.22 -68.22 2.43
C ALA A 5 -31.41 -67.58 3.54
N TYR A 6 -30.10 -67.89 3.56
CA TYR A 6 -29.11 -67.29 4.44
C TYR A 6 -28.83 -65.82 4.04
N LYS A 7 -29.02 -64.92 4.97
CA LYS A 7 -28.61 -63.55 4.83
C LYS A 7 -27.12 -63.39 5.23
N ILE A 8 -26.27 -63.09 4.28
CA ILE A 8 -24.90 -62.64 4.53
C ILE A 8 -24.95 -61.09 4.67
N ILE A 9 -24.70 -60.63 5.88
CA ILE A 9 -24.56 -59.18 6.16
C ILE A 9 -23.08 -58.82 5.96
N PHE A 10 -22.77 -58.13 4.87
CA PHE A 10 -21.47 -57.44 4.68
C PHE A 10 -21.55 -56.10 5.37
N GLY A 11 -20.87 -55.94 6.49
CA GLY A 11 -20.66 -54.67 7.16
C GLY A 11 -19.64 -53.83 6.36
N ILE A 12 -20.13 -52.78 5.68
CA ILE A 12 -19.27 -51.74 5.13
C ILE A 12 -19.01 -50.77 6.26
N ALA A 13 -17.78 -50.80 6.81
CA ALA A 13 -17.30 -49.76 7.68
C ALA A 13 -17.04 -48.51 6.84
N LEU A 14 -17.98 -47.54 6.88
CA LEU A 14 -17.74 -46.18 6.37
C LEU A 14 -16.73 -45.49 7.30
N THR A 15 -15.46 -45.50 6.94
CA THR A 15 -14.50 -44.55 7.50
C THR A 15 -14.85 -43.18 6.97
N ILE A 16 -15.60 -42.41 7.76
CA ILE A 16 -15.75 -40.97 7.56
C ILE A 16 -14.37 -40.36 7.85
N GLY A 17 -13.58 -40.20 6.79
CA GLY A 17 -12.41 -39.36 6.86
C GLY A 17 -12.87 -37.97 7.20
N CYS A 18 -12.60 -37.51 8.40
CA CYS A 18 -12.65 -36.11 8.73
C CYS A 18 -11.68 -35.39 7.79
N ILE A 19 -12.22 -34.84 6.69
CA ILE A 19 -11.54 -33.82 5.91
C ILE A 19 -11.51 -32.64 6.85
N TRP A 20 -10.42 -32.50 7.61
CA TRP A 20 -10.11 -31.26 8.26
C TRP A 20 -9.94 -30.24 7.11
N PRO A 21 -10.67 -29.13 7.12
CA PRO A 21 -10.34 -28.08 6.17
C PRO A 21 -8.85 -27.79 6.38
N GLU A 22 -8.06 -27.96 5.35
CA GLU A 22 -6.72 -27.42 5.34
C GLU A 22 -6.92 -25.94 5.66
N ASN A 23 -6.58 -25.57 6.89
CA ASN A 23 -6.39 -24.18 7.24
C ASN A 23 -5.23 -23.72 6.34
N TYR A 24 -5.56 -23.23 5.16
CA TYR A 24 -4.64 -22.36 4.46
C TYR A 24 -4.37 -21.25 5.48
N LEU A 25 -3.20 -21.29 6.05
CA LEU A 25 -2.66 -20.16 6.79
C LEU A 25 -2.63 -19.03 5.78
N VAL A 26 -3.70 -18.24 5.76
CA VAL A 26 -3.75 -17.02 4.96
C VAL A 26 -2.77 -16.09 5.65
N ALA A 27 -1.55 -16.11 5.18
CA ALA A 27 -0.51 -15.24 5.68
C ALA A 27 -0.89 -13.79 5.34
N ALA A 28 -0.79 -12.88 6.30
CA ALA A 28 -1.05 -11.46 6.07
C ALA A 28 0.17 -10.75 5.46
N SER A 29 -0.01 -9.54 4.95
CA SER A 29 1.09 -8.64 4.56
C SER A 29 1.84 -8.13 5.80
N VAL A 30 2.29 -9.04 6.65
CA VAL A 30 3.07 -8.75 7.87
C VAL A 30 4.22 -9.77 7.98
N TRP A 31 5.41 -9.27 8.18
CA TRP A 31 6.63 -10.08 8.26
C TRP A 31 7.42 -9.75 9.52
N LYS A 32 8.02 -10.79 10.10
CA LYS A 32 9.03 -10.67 11.14
C LYS A 32 10.41 -10.70 10.49
N VAL A 33 11.19 -9.67 10.74
CA VAL A 33 12.58 -9.54 10.30
C VAL A 33 13.48 -9.75 11.52
N SER A 34 14.50 -10.57 11.38
CA SER A 34 15.47 -10.82 12.47
C SER A 34 16.90 -10.86 11.95
N ASN A 35 17.84 -10.47 12.81
CA ASN A 35 19.27 -10.60 12.58
C ASN A 35 19.87 -11.80 13.34
N ALA A 36 21.15 -12.07 13.12
CA ALA A 36 21.86 -13.18 13.76
C ALA A 36 21.98 -13.01 15.31
N SER A 37 21.90 -11.79 15.83
CA SER A 37 21.93 -11.51 17.27
C SER A 37 20.56 -11.66 17.95
N GLY A 38 19.51 -12.00 17.19
CA GLY A 38 18.17 -12.20 17.73
C GLY A 38 17.31 -10.94 17.85
N SER A 39 17.80 -9.77 17.40
CA SER A 39 16.95 -8.56 17.32
C SER A 39 15.83 -8.74 16.32
N ILE A 40 14.66 -8.19 16.63
CA ILE A 40 13.43 -8.36 15.86
C ILE A 40 12.87 -7.01 15.44
N LEU A 41 12.38 -6.95 14.22
CA LEU A 41 11.56 -5.86 13.68
C LEU A 41 10.39 -6.48 12.92
N TYR A 42 9.23 -5.84 12.94
CA TYR A 42 8.10 -6.22 12.10
C TYR A 42 7.98 -5.26 10.91
N LEU A 43 7.66 -5.81 9.73
CA LEU A 43 7.25 -5.05 8.56
C LEU A 43 5.78 -5.31 8.31
N GLY A 44 5.02 -4.28 7.96
CA GLY A 44 3.62 -4.39 7.56
C GLY A 44 3.38 -3.66 6.25
N GLY A 45 2.82 -4.37 5.28
CA GLY A 45 2.32 -3.78 4.04
C GLY A 45 0.93 -3.20 4.26
N SER A 46 0.70 -1.94 3.93
CA SER A 46 -0.56 -1.26 4.18
C SER A 46 -1.36 -0.98 2.92
N ILE A 47 -2.67 -0.87 3.12
CA ILE A 47 -3.60 -0.19 2.22
C ILE A 47 -4.06 1.07 2.95
N HIS A 48 -3.78 2.24 2.34
CA HIS A 48 -3.95 3.54 2.98
C HIS A 48 -5.40 3.95 3.26
N ALA A 49 -6.36 3.36 2.55
CA ALA A 49 -7.78 3.65 2.75
C ALA A 49 -8.63 2.41 2.44
N LEU A 50 -9.57 2.12 3.32
CA LEU A 50 -10.43 0.94 3.27
C LEU A 50 -11.89 1.32 3.51
N ARG A 51 -12.79 0.33 3.36
CA ARG A 51 -14.21 0.41 3.72
C ARG A 51 -14.45 -0.28 5.05
N SER A 52 -15.59 -0.01 5.67
CA SER A 52 -16.01 -0.76 6.85
C SER A 52 -16.23 -2.26 6.57
N THR A 53 -16.57 -2.59 5.32
CA THR A 53 -16.73 -3.97 4.85
C THR A 53 -15.41 -4.74 4.74
N ASP A 54 -14.27 -4.05 4.75
CA ASP A 54 -12.94 -4.65 4.66
C ASP A 54 -12.43 -5.15 6.01
N TYR A 55 -13.20 -4.92 7.07
CA TYR A 55 -12.91 -5.37 8.42
C TYR A 55 -13.56 -6.73 8.75
N PRO A 56 -12.96 -7.54 9.66
CA PRO A 56 -11.75 -7.21 10.44
C PRO A 56 -10.48 -7.29 9.61
N LEU A 57 -9.47 -6.47 10.00
CA LEU A 57 -8.12 -6.60 9.44
C LEU A 57 -7.48 -7.93 9.93
N PRO A 58 -6.51 -8.49 9.18
CA PRO A 58 -5.76 -9.65 9.63
C PRO A 58 -5.16 -9.43 11.02
N SER A 59 -5.28 -10.45 11.88
CA SER A 59 -4.87 -10.35 13.29
C SER A 59 -3.37 -10.11 13.48
N GLU A 60 -2.58 -10.43 12.47
CA GLU A 60 -1.13 -10.26 12.38
C GLU A 60 -0.72 -8.81 12.60
N TYR A 61 -1.47 -7.85 12.05
CA TYR A 61 -1.24 -6.41 12.30
C TYR A 61 -1.36 -6.06 13.77
N THR A 62 -2.38 -6.60 14.42
CA THR A 62 -2.59 -6.40 15.86
C THR A 62 -1.48 -7.03 16.69
N ARG A 63 -1.11 -8.28 16.36
CA ARG A 63 -0.03 -9.00 17.07
C ARG A 63 1.32 -8.31 16.91
N ALA A 64 1.69 -7.91 15.68
CA ALA A 64 2.93 -7.19 15.43
C ALA A 64 2.95 -5.82 16.14
N CYS A 65 1.84 -5.08 16.09
CA CYS A 65 1.71 -3.82 16.80
C CYS A 65 1.88 -4.00 18.32
N ASP A 66 1.26 -5.03 18.90
CA ASP A 66 1.33 -5.27 20.34
C ASP A 66 2.73 -5.70 20.80
N ALA A 67 3.41 -6.51 20.00
CA ALA A 67 4.75 -7.01 20.26
C ALA A 67 5.85 -5.93 20.07
N SER A 68 5.54 -4.79 19.48
CA SER A 68 6.51 -3.73 19.19
C SER A 68 6.50 -2.64 20.26
N ASN A 69 7.65 -2.02 20.52
CA ASN A 69 7.78 -0.86 21.39
C ASN A 69 7.32 0.43 20.70
N GLN A 70 7.61 0.56 19.41
CA GLN A 70 7.36 1.76 18.63
C GLN A 70 6.77 1.40 17.24
N LEU A 71 5.98 2.32 16.68
CA LEU A 71 5.49 2.24 15.30
C LEU A 71 6.23 3.26 14.42
N VAL A 72 6.50 2.85 13.19
CA VAL A 72 7.12 3.71 12.18
C VAL A 72 6.28 3.64 10.92
N PHE A 73 5.81 4.80 10.44
CA PHE A 73 5.12 4.92 9.16
C PHE A 73 6.04 5.52 8.09
N GLU A 74 5.55 5.68 6.88
CA GLU A 74 6.31 6.40 5.84
C GLU A 74 6.62 7.83 6.30
N ILE A 75 5.60 8.54 6.81
CA ILE A 75 5.70 9.90 7.33
C ILE A 75 5.21 9.92 8.78
N ASP A 76 5.85 10.71 9.64
CA ASP A 76 5.32 10.93 11.00
C ASP A 76 3.94 11.62 10.92
N PRO A 77 2.89 11.04 11.49
CA PRO A 77 1.56 11.67 11.49
C PRO A 77 1.51 13.07 12.08
N LYS A 78 2.47 13.45 12.92
CA LYS A 78 2.56 14.81 13.46
C LYS A 78 2.89 15.85 12.39
N GLU A 79 3.62 15.46 11.34
CA GLU A 79 3.94 16.34 10.22
C GLU A 79 2.74 16.56 9.29
N MET A 80 1.77 15.64 9.32
CA MET A 80 0.58 15.72 8.45
C MET A 80 -0.37 16.87 8.82
N GLY A 81 -0.31 17.39 10.02
CA GLY A 81 -1.19 18.48 10.50
C GLY A 81 -1.09 19.80 9.71
N GLY A 82 0.04 20.06 9.06
CA GLY A 82 0.28 21.21 8.19
C GLY A 82 0.39 20.91 6.69
N ALA A 83 0.31 19.62 6.33
CA ALA A 83 0.62 19.09 5.00
C ALA A 83 -0.21 19.73 3.87
N GLY A 84 -1.49 20.02 4.13
CA GLY A 84 -2.40 20.46 3.08
C GLY A 84 -1.96 21.78 2.40
N LYS A 85 -1.44 22.73 3.16
CA LYS A 85 -0.95 24.01 2.58
C LYS A 85 0.34 23.82 1.77
N GLY A 86 1.27 23.01 2.28
CA GLY A 86 2.52 22.70 1.59
C GLY A 86 2.27 21.93 0.29
N LEU A 87 1.42 20.91 0.34
CA LEU A 87 1.04 20.10 -0.81
C LEU A 87 0.32 20.94 -1.88
N LEU A 88 -0.62 21.79 -1.47
CA LEU A 88 -1.31 22.71 -2.37
C LEU A 88 -0.33 23.66 -3.06
N LYS A 89 0.58 24.29 -2.31
CA LYS A 89 1.60 25.18 -2.84
C LYS A 89 2.54 24.47 -3.83
N ALA A 90 2.96 23.24 -3.52
CA ALA A 90 3.79 22.43 -4.42
C ALA A 90 3.03 22.01 -5.68
N GLY A 91 1.71 21.81 -5.56
CA GLY A 91 0.83 21.41 -6.66
C GLY A 91 0.42 22.54 -7.60
N GLU A 92 0.55 23.80 -7.19
CA GLU A 92 0.20 24.94 -8.04
C GLU A 92 1.38 25.42 -8.90
N TYR A 93 1.09 25.85 -10.11
CA TYR A 93 2.05 26.59 -10.94
C TYR A 93 2.23 28.01 -10.43
N PRO A 94 3.42 28.62 -10.62
CA PRO A 94 3.63 30.02 -10.32
C PRO A 94 2.73 30.91 -11.18
N LYS A 95 2.51 32.16 -10.72
CA LYS A 95 1.70 33.15 -11.45
C LYS A 95 2.22 33.34 -12.87
N GLY A 96 1.33 33.26 -13.86
CA GLY A 96 1.66 33.41 -15.28
C GLY A 96 2.00 32.09 -15.97
N ASP A 97 2.03 30.98 -15.23
CA ASP A 97 2.19 29.63 -15.74
C ASP A 97 0.91 28.79 -15.55
N SER A 98 0.76 27.70 -16.32
CA SER A 98 -0.45 26.88 -16.28
C SER A 98 -0.23 25.49 -16.87
N LEU A 99 -1.09 24.56 -16.49
CA LEU A 99 -1.15 23.17 -16.98
C LEU A 99 -1.02 23.07 -18.51
N LYS A 100 -1.65 23.99 -19.25
CA LYS A 100 -1.65 24.01 -20.73
C LYS A 100 -0.26 24.01 -21.34
N LYS A 101 0.75 24.56 -20.65
CA LYS A 101 2.14 24.62 -21.14
C LYS A 101 2.95 23.36 -20.85
N HIS A 102 2.45 22.47 -20.00
CA HIS A 102 3.18 21.35 -19.42
C HIS A 102 2.60 19.97 -19.77
N VAL A 103 1.57 19.93 -20.60
CA VAL A 103 0.98 18.69 -21.10
C VAL A 103 0.75 18.75 -22.61
N ASP A 104 0.62 17.58 -23.25
CA ASP A 104 0.23 17.50 -24.66
C ASP A 104 -1.10 18.26 -24.90
N PRO A 105 -1.25 19.02 -25.98
CA PRO A 105 -2.50 19.71 -26.30
C PRO A 105 -3.74 18.81 -26.31
N ARG A 106 -3.60 17.55 -26.71
CA ARG A 106 -4.69 16.55 -26.68
C ARG A 106 -5.09 16.19 -25.26
N THR A 107 -4.11 16.05 -24.37
CA THR A 107 -4.35 15.84 -22.93
C THR A 107 -5.08 17.03 -22.32
N TYR A 108 -4.63 18.25 -22.63
CA TYR A 108 -5.30 19.45 -22.14
C TYR A 108 -6.76 19.54 -22.62
N ASP A 109 -7.01 19.23 -23.87
CA ASP A 109 -8.35 19.26 -24.46
C ASP A 109 -9.26 18.16 -23.87
N TYR A 110 -8.69 16.99 -23.58
CA TYR A 110 -9.38 15.93 -22.84
C TYR A 110 -9.78 16.40 -21.43
N LEU A 111 -8.86 17.02 -20.68
CA LEU A 111 -9.14 17.54 -19.34
C LEU A 111 -10.21 18.64 -19.34
N ARG A 112 -10.18 19.55 -20.32
CA ARG A 112 -11.24 20.56 -20.47
C ARG A 112 -12.62 19.94 -20.64
N ARG A 113 -12.74 18.90 -21.48
CA ARG A 113 -13.99 18.18 -21.67
C ARG A 113 -14.41 17.43 -20.40
N PHE A 114 -13.48 16.71 -19.76
CA PHE A 114 -13.74 15.97 -18.54
C PHE A 114 -14.23 16.88 -17.41
N PHE A 115 -13.47 17.93 -17.08
CA PHE A 115 -13.84 18.86 -16.02
C PHE A 115 -15.08 19.70 -16.39
N GLY A 116 -15.24 20.03 -17.65
CA GLY A 116 -16.46 20.69 -18.15
C GLY A 116 -17.72 19.86 -17.94
N ALA A 117 -17.67 18.55 -18.17
CA ALA A 117 -18.79 17.64 -17.89
C ALA A 117 -19.13 17.55 -16.38
N LEU A 118 -18.16 17.84 -15.51
CA LEU A 118 -18.34 17.96 -14.06
C LEU A 118 -18.70 19.37 -13.58
N ASN A 119 -18.95 20.32 -14.50
CA ASN A 119 -19.19 21.74 -14.21
C ASN A 119 -18.04 22.41 -13.43
N VAL A 120 -16.79 21.94 -13.59
CA VAL A 120 -15.60 22.54 -13.00
C VAL A 120 -14.99 23.53 -13.99
N PRO A 121 -14.97 24.86 -13.68
CA PRO A 121 -14.39 25.87 -14.55
C PRO A 121 -12.89 25.63 -14.80
N GLU A 122 -12.41 25.96 -16.00
CA GLU A 122 -11.00 25.79 -16.40
C GLU A 122 -10.02 26.42 -15.40
N ALA A 123 -10.33 27.62 -14.91
CA ALA A 123 -9.51 28.33 -13.94
C ALA A 123 -9.31 27.56 -12.61
N LYS A 124 -10.14 26.59 -12.30
CA LYS A 124 -10.03 25.80 -11.06
C LYS A 124 -9.03 24.66 -11.17
N PHE A 125 -8.81 24.09 -12.36
CA PHE A 125 -7.86 22.98 -12.56
C PHE A 125 -6.59 23.41 -13.32
N ALA A 126 -6.67 24.41 -14.21
CA ALA A 126 -5.56 24.82 -15.07
C ALA A 126 -4.34 25.36 -14.31
N LYS A 127 -4.51 25.75 -13.07
CA LYS A 127 -3.43 26.24 -12.19
C LYS A 127 -2.62 25.13 -11.52
N PHE A 128 -3.08 23.88 -11.62
CA PHE A 128 -2.44 22.75 -10.92
C PHE A 128 -1.52 21.95 -11.85
N ARG A 129 -0.48 21.40 -11.26
CA ARG A 129 0.42 20.44 -11.91
C ARG A 129 -0.28 19.12 -12.14
N PRO A 130 0.08 18.35 -13.21
CA PRO A 130 -0.59 17.09 -13.52
C PRO A 130 -0.57 16.08 -12.36
N TRP A 131 0.57 15.93 -11.67
CA TRP A 131 0.66 15.00 -10.53
C TRP A 131 -0.31 15.36 -9.39
N PHE A 132 -0.55 16.65 -9.16
CA PHE A 132 -1.48 17.10 -8.13
C PHE A 132 -2.94 16.81 -8.52
N LEU A 133 -3.28 17.03 -9.79
CA LEU A 133 -4.59 16.64 -10.32
C LEU A 133 -4.79 15.11 -10.22
N ALA A 134 -3.75 14.32 -10.53
CA ALA A 134 -3.80 12.86 -10.34
C ALA A 134 -4.11 12.50 -8.89
N ALA A 135 -3.41 13.10 -7.93
CA ALA A 135 -3.64 12.87 -6.50
C ALA A 135 -5.07 13.28 -6.07
N MET A 136 -5.58 14.40 -6.59
CA MET A 136 -6.96 14.83 -6.34
C MET A 136 -8.00 13.84 -6.90
N LEU A 137 -7.81 13.34 -8.11
CA LEU A 137 -8.73 12.40 -8.76
C LEU A 137 -8.70 11.02 -8.09
N GLN A 138 -7.59 10.66 -7.48
CA GLN A 138 -7.43 9.41 -6.74
C GLN A 138 -7.73 9.56 -5.24
N ALA A 139 -8.26 10.71 -4.80
CA ALA A 139 -8.61 10.91 -3.40
C ALA A 139 -9.57 9.81 -2.91
N PRO A 140 -9.27 9.11 -1.81
CA PRO A 140 -10.01 7.93 -1.36
C PRO A 140 -11.51 8.15 -1.22
N GLN A 141 -11.90 9.35 -0.79
CA GLN A 141 -13.30 9.74 -0.57
C GLN A 141 -14.14 9.70 -1.86
N LEU A 142 -13.53 9.97 -3.01
CA LEU A 142 -14.20 9.89 -4.32
C LEU A 142 -14.55 8.44 -4.69
N HIS A 143 -13.91 7.47 -4.04
CA HIS A 143 -14.10 6.04 -4.27
C HIS A 143 -14.80 5.33 -3.11
N GLY A 144 -15.38 6.08 -2.17
CA GLY A 144 -16.06 5.53 -1.00
C GLY A 144 -15.13 4.85 0.00
N LEU A 145 -13.86 5.21 -0.01
CA LEU A 145 -12.83 4.72 0.91
C LEU A 145 -12.56 5.76 2.00
N SER A 146 -12.08 5.31 3.16
CA SER A 146 -11.69 6.18 4.27
C SER A 146 -10.25 5.89 4.71
N PRO A 147 -9.38 6.91 4.77
CA PRO A 147 -8.05 6.78 5.35
C PRO A 147 -8.09 6.39 6.85
N ASP A 148 -9.12 6.82 7.57
CA ASP A 148 -9.31 6.45 8.99
C ASP A 148 -9.56 4.94 9.20
N LEU A 149 -9.99 4.26 8.15
CA LEU A 149 -10.17 2.81 8.09
C LEU A 149 -8.98 2.10 7.44
N GLY A 150 -8.05 2.82 6.83
CA GLY A 150 -6.79 2.24 6.35
C GLY A 150 -5.97 1.61 7.47
N VAL A 151 -4.99 0.78 7.08
CA VAL A 151 -4.13 0.07 8.04
C VAL A 151 -3.42 1.04 8.97
N GLU A 152 -2.88 2.15 8.44
CA GLU A 152 -2.22 3.18 9.24
C GLU A 152 -3.20 3.83 10.22
N GLY A 153 -4.40 4.19 9.77
CA GLY A 153 -5.44 4.78 10.62
C GLY A 153 -5.81 3.87 11.79
N PHE A 154 -5.97 2.58 11.52
CA PHE A 154 -6.22 1.55 12.52
C PHE A 154 -5.07 1.43 13.53
N LEU A 155 -3.83 1.31 13.05
CA LEU A 155 -2.64 1.13 13.88
C LEU A 155 -2.31 2.38 14.69
N MET A 156 -2.51 3.59 14.13
CA MET A 156 -2.35 4.85 14.87
C MET A 156 -3.29 4.94 16.07
N LYS A 157 -4.57 4.57 15.88
CA LYS A 157 -5.56 4.53 16.98
C LYS A 157 -5.09 3.57 18.08
N ARG A 158 -4.62 2.38 17.68
CA ARG A 158 -4.12 1.37 18.63
C ARG A 158 -2.86 1.83 19.36
N ALA A 159 -1.89 2.42 18.66
CA ALA A 159 -0.67 2.97 19.24
C ALA A 159 -0.97 4.07 20.27
N ARG A 160 -1.92 4.97 19.97
CA ARG A 160 -2.34 6.03 20.90
C ARG A 160 -2.95 5.46 22.19
N ILE A 161 -3.83 4.46 22.07
CA ILE A 161 -4.44 3.79 23.26
C ILE A 161 -3.35 3.16 24.13
N LYS A 162 -2.29 2.62 23.52
CA LYS A 162 -1.19 1.96 24.23
C LYS A 162 -0.01 2.90 24.53
N SER A 163 -0.15 4.20 24.25
CA SER A 163 0.91 5.22 24.43
C SER A 163 2.22 4.87 23.76
N LYS A 164 2.18 4.16 22.62
CA LYS A 164 3.36 3.80 21.86
C LYS A 164 3.87 5.00 21.06
N PRO A 165 5.19 5.27 21.05
CA PRO A 165 5.79 6.26 20.18
C PRO A 165 5.52 5.96 18.70
N ILE A 166 5.36 7.02 17.91
CA ILE A 166 5.19 6.95 16.46
C ILE A 166 6.21 7.87 15.82
N SER A 167 6.83 7.42 14.73
CA SER A 167 7.76 8.21 13.91
C SER A 167 7.59 7.90 12.43
N GLY A 168 8.36 8.59 11.54
CA GLY A 168 8.35 8.37 10.10
C GLY A 168 9.68 7.85 9.57
N LEU A 169 9.67 7.19 8.42
CA LEU A 169 10.87 6.83 7.65
C LEU A 169 11.44 8.04 6.92
N GLU A 170 10.58 8.90 6.40
CA GLU A 170 10.92 10.11 5.66
C GLU A 170 10.13 11.31 6.21
N THR A 171 10.54 12.52 5.85
CA THR A 171 9.80 13.74 6.15
C THR A 171 8.66 13.95 5.16
N LEU A 172 7.68 14.78 5.52
CA LEU A 172 6.63 15.20 4.60
C LEU A 172 7.21 15.88 3.34
N GLU A 173 8.26 16.69 3.50
CA GLU A 173 8.91 17.39 2.39
C GLU A 173 9.52 16.40 1.39
N GLU A 174 10.23 15.38 1.87
CA GLU A 174 10.80 14.31 1.04
C GLU A 174 9.71 13.54 0.28
N SER A 175 8.59 13.25 0.95
CA SER A 175 7.45 12.58 0.32
C SER A 175 6.81 13.45 -0.77
N VAL A 176 6.60 14.75 -0.50
CA VAL A 176 6.08 15.70 -1.49
C VAL A 176 7.05 15.84 -2.68
N GLU A 177 8.35 15.87 -2.43
CA GLU A 177 9.37 15.94 -3.49
C GLU A 177 9.33 14.71 -4.41
N THR A 178 8.96 13.56 -3.89
CA THR A 178 8.76 12.35 -4.70
C THR A 178 7.77 12.60 -5.85
N LEU A 179 6.71 13.36 -5.60
CA LEU A 179 5.70 13.73 -6.60
C LEU A 179 6.06 15.00 -7.36
N SER A 180 6.45 16.08 -6.63
CA SER A 180 6.70 17.39 -7.23
C SER A 180 7.97 17.40 -8.10
N GLY A 181 8.89 16.49 -7.91
CA GLY A 181 10.08 16.32 -8.71
C GLY A 181 9.89 15.47 -9.97
N LEU A 182 8.66 15.04 -10.30
CA LEU A 182 8.35 14.44 -11.59
C LEU A 182 8.49 15.50 -12.70
N ASN A 183 9.13 15.12 -13.82
CA ASN A 183 9.14 15.98 -15.01
C ASN A 183 7.76 16.02 -15.69
N ASP A 184 7.57 16.91 -16.65
CA ASP A 184 6.27 17.10 -17.31
C ASP A 184 5.71 15.81 -17.89
N ARG A 185 6.54 15.02 -18.60
CA ARG A 185 6.13 13.73 -19.19
C ARG A 185 5.70 12.71 -18.12
N GLN A 186 6.46 12.59 -17.03
CA GLN A 186 6.13 11.69 -15.93
C GLN A 186 4.84 12.14 -15.22
N SER A 187 4.73 13.43 -14.97
CA SER A 187 3.59 14.04 -14.28
C SER A 187 2.31 13.91 -15.11
N GLU A 188 2.39 14.14 -16.44
CA GLU A 188 1.28 13.92 -17.38
C GLU A 188 0.89 12.44 -17.46
N ALA A 189 1.84 11.52 -17.56
CA ALA A 189 1.57 10.08 -17.59
C ALA A 189 0.87 9.63 -16.31
N MET A 190 1.31 10.09 -15.13
CA MET A 190 0.66 9.81 -13.85
C MET A 190 -0.81 10.29 -13.84
N LEU A 191 -1.06 11.48 -14.41
CA LEU A 191 -2.42 12.00 -14.54
C LEU A 191 -3.26 11.14 -15.47
N LEU A 192 -2.72 10.74 -16.63
CA LEU A 192 -3.44 9.91 -17.58
C LEU A 192 -3.77 8.52 -17.04
N ILE A 193 -2.87 7.93 -16.26
CA ILE A 193 -3.11 6.66 -15.54
C ILE A 193 -4.34 6.77 -14.62
N SER A 194 -4.60 7.95 -14.02
CA SER A 194 -5.76 8.17 -13.15
C SER A 194 -7.10 8.05 -13.87
N PHE A 195 -7.12 8.17 -15.20
CA PHE A 195 -8.31 8.02 -16.03
C PHE A 195 -8.47 6.63 -16.63
N ILE A 196 -7.46 5.78 -16.52
CA ILE A 196 -7.61 4.39 -16.94
C ILE A 196 -8.57 3.74 -15.95
N PRO A 197 -9.76 3.29 -16.41
CA PRO A 197 -10.65 2.57 -15.52
C PRO A 197 -9.86 1.41 -14.92
N SER A 198 -9.70 1.40 -13.61
CA SER A 198 -9.23 0.19 -12.92
C SER A 198 -10.17 -0.90 -13.39
N GLY A 199 -9.72 -1.74 -14.32
CA GLY A 199 -10.56 -2.77 -14.93
C GLY A 199 -11.28 -3.50 -13.80
N ARG A 200 -12.56 -3.85 -13.99
CA ARG A 200 -13.32 -4.57 -12.96
C ARG A 200 -12.43 -5.65 -12.39
N GLY A 201 -12.04 -5.52 -11.12
CA GLY A 201 -11.20 -6.49 -10.42
C GLY A 201 -9.74 -6.11 -10.15
N ILE A 202 -9.18 -4.96 -10.59
CA ILE A 202 -7.82 -4.57 -10.15
C ILE A 202 -7.83 -4.26 -8.65
N GLY A 203 -8.80 -3.49 -8.16
CA GLY A 203 -8.96 -3.24 -6.74
C GLY A 203 -9.17 -4.53 -5.95
N ASP A 204 -10.03 -5.43 -6.47
CA ASP A 204 -10.27 -6.73 -5.84
C ASP A 204 -9.04 -7.63 -5.88
N LYS A 205 -8.25 -7.60 -6.97
CA LYS A 205 -6.98 -8.35 -7.07
C LYS A 205 -5.95 -7.81 -6.09
N LEU A 206 -5.84 -6.48 -5.98
CA LEU A 206 -4.93 -5.84 -5.04
C LEU A 206 -5.30 -6.18 -3.59
N ASP A 207 -6.59 -6.04 -3.23
CA ASP A 207 -7.10 -6.41 -1.90
C ASP A 207 -6.86 -7.90 -1.61
N SER A 208 -7.15 -8.77 -2.57
CA SER A 208 -6.92 -10.22 -2.44
C SER A 208 -5.44 -10.56 -2.26
N ALA A 209 -4.54 -9.95 -3.03
CA ALA A 209 -3.11 -10.18 -2.93
C ALA A 209 -2.57 -9.69 -1.57
N TRP A 210 -2.97 -8.47 -1.18
CA TRP A 210 -2.61 -7.89 0.12
C TRP A 210 -3.08 -8.75 1.30
N ARG A 211 -4.35 -9.22 1.28
CA ARG A 211 -4.89 -10.07 2.36
C ARG A 211 -4.18 -11.42 2.48
N LYS A 212 -3.63 -11.92 1.38
CA LYS A 212 -2.82 -13.15 1.35
C LYS A 212 -1.35 -12.92 1.64
N GLY A 213 -0.95 -11.64 1.78
CA GLY A 213 0.45 -11.29 1.95
C GLY A 213 1.31 -11.63 0.74
N ASP A 214 0.71 -11.66 -0.46
CA ASP A 214 1.42 -11.86 -1.71
C ASP A 214 2.01 -10.52 -2.21
N ALA A 215 3.10 -10.12 -1.56
CA ALA A 215 3.78 -8.86 -1.82
C ALA A 215 4.25 -8.72 -3.29
N ASP A 216 4.65 -9.83 -3.91
CA ASP A 216 5.12 -9.81 -5.30
C ASP A 216 3.94 -9.59 -6.27
N ALA A 217 2.77 -10.19 -6.00
CA ALA A 217 1.58 -9.90 -6.78
C ALA A 217 1.12 -8.45 -6.64
N VAL A 218 1.17 -7.88 -5.43
CA VAL A 218 0.87 -6.46 -5.19
C VAL A 218 1.82 -5.56 -5.96
N TRP A 219 3.13 -5.82 -5.85
CA TRP A 219 4.16 -5.09 -6.60
C TRP A 219 3.94 -5.18 -8.11
N GLN A 220 3.64 -6.36 -8.64
CA GLN A 220 3.39 -6.57 -10.07
C GLN A 220 2.20 -5.75 -10.56
N ILE A 221 1.08 -5.75 -9.82
CA ILE A 221 -0.12 -4.97 -10.17
C ILE A 221 0.21 -3.46 -10.24
N ILE A 222 0.97 -2.96 -9.27
CA ILE A 222 1.36 -1.56 -9.22
C ILE A 222 2.38 -1.24 -10.31
N SER A 223 3.38 -2.09 -10.52
CA SER A 223 4.42 -1.93 -11.54
C SER A 223 3.84 -1.91 -12.96
N ASP A 224 2.86 -2.78 -13.24
CA ASP A 224 2.15 -2.81 -14.51
C ASP A 224 1.40 -1.50 -14.82
N SER A 225 0.97 -0.79 -13.78
CA SER A 225 0.34 0.52 -13.96
C SER A 225 1.31 1.58 -14.49
N PHE A 226 2.61 1.40 -14.26
CA PHE A 226 3.67 2.31 -14.69
C PHE A 226 4.54 1.76 -15.83
N ARG A 227 4.16 0.64 -16.47
CA ARG A 227 5.00 -0.02 -17.48
C ARG A 227 5.41 0.88 -18.65
N ASP A 228 4.55 1.83 -19.05
CA ASP A 228 4.85 2.75 -20.15
C ASP A 228 5.77 3.91 -19.73
N VAL A 229 5.89 4.17 -18.40
CA VAL A 229 6.81 5.14 -17.80
C VAL A 229 7.40 4.55 -16.51
N PRO A 230 8.29 3.54 -16.60
CA PRO A 230 8.81 2.80 -15.42
C PRO A 230 9.53 3.69 -14.40
N SER A 231 10.07 4.82 -14.86
CA SER A 231 10.75 5.80 -13.99
C SER A 231 9.83 6.42 -12.93
N ILE A 232 8.51 6.36 -13.10
CA ILE A 232 7.54 6.76 -12.06
C ILE A 232 7.58 5.71 -10.93
N GLY A 233 7.43 4.43 -11.26
CA GLY A 233 7.50 3.34 -10.29
C GLY A 233 8.84 3.29 -9.56
N GLU A 234 9.96 3.47 -10.29
CA GLU A 234 11.29 3.60 -9.68
C GLU A 234 11.33 4.73 -8.64
N ARG A 235 10.82 5.92 -8.98
CA ARG A 235 10.82 7.07 -8.08
C ARG A 235 9.89 6.88 -6.88
N MET A 236 8.70 6.32 -7.12
CA MET A 236 7.67 6.13 -6.09
C MET A 236 8.00 5.01 -5.12
N LEU A 237 8.72 3.96 -5.56
CA LEU A 237 8.97 2.74 -4.79
C LEU A 237 10.47 2.51 -4.58
N SER A 238 11.24 2.13 -5.62
CA SER A 238 12.61 1.63 -5.48
C SER A 238 13.55 2.62 -4.81
N ARG A 239 13.55 3.88 -5.24
CA ARG A 239 14.43 4.92 -4.65
C ARG A 239 14.12 5.16 -3.17
N ARG A 240 12.85 5.16 -2.81
CA ARG A 240 12.44 5.32 -1.40
C ARG A 240 12.84 4.10 -0.58
N ASN A 241 12.65 2.89 -1.10
CA ASN A 241 13.08 1.66 -0.44
C ASN A 241 14.57 1.69 -0.12
N HIS A 242 15.43 1.98 -1.10
CA HIS A 242 16.86 2.09 -0.89
C HIS A 242 17.22 3.16 0.15
N LYS A 243 16.53 4.29 0.16
CA LYS A 243 16.73 5.37 1.14
C LYS A 243 16.32 4.96 2.56
N TRP A 244 15.30 4.11 2.70
CA TRP A 244 14.80 3.67 4.01
C TRP A 244 15.61 2.53 4.63
N ILE A 245 16.31 1.71 3.83
CA ILE A 245 17.09 0.57 4.34
C ILE A 245 18.08 0.93 5.44
N PRO A 246 18.90 2.00 5.36
CA PRO A 246 19.81 2.38 6.46
C PRO A 246 19.07 2.63 7.77
N LYS A 247 17.91 3.28 7.73
CA LYS A 247 17.09 3.59 8.89
C LYS A 247 16.46 2.32 9.49
N ILE A 248 15.92 1.44 8.64
CA ILE A 248 15.37 0.14 9.08
C ILE A 248 16.47 -0.70 9.75
N LYS A 249 17.68 -0.71 9.20
CA LYS A 249 18.83 -1.40 9.81
C LYS A 249 19.20 -0.81 11.17
N SER A 250 19.15 0.51 11.33
CA SER A 250 19.41 1.14 12.63
C SER A 250 18.38 0.75 13.69
N PHE A 251 17.13 0.56 13.32
CA PHE A 251 16.09 0.05 14.23
C PHE A 251 16.42 -1.36 14.73
N LEU A 252 16.88 -2.24 13.83
CA LEU A 252 17.30 -3.61 14.20
C LEU A 252 18.54 -3.64 15.11
N GLN A 253 19.30 -2.55 15.17
CA GLN A 253 20.50 -2.42 16.01
C GLN A 253 20.24 -1.69 17.35
N SER A 254 19.06 -1.10 17.53
CA SER A 254 18.75 -0.25 18.67
C SER A 254 18.48 -1.00 19.97
N GLY A 255 18.21 -2.30 19.90
CA GLY A 255 17.73 -3.11 21.04
C GLY A 255 16.22 -3.02 21.29
N GLU A 256 15.50 -2.17 20.57
CA GLU A 256 14.06 -2.01 20.64
C GLU A 256 13.36 -2.76 19.50
N THR A 257 12.11 -3.16 19.71
CA THR A 257 11.30 -3.78 18.67
C THR A 257 10.42 -2.74 17.99
N TYR A 258 10.57 -2.60 16.69
CA TYR A 258 9.80 -1.67 15.86
C TYR A 258 8.78 -2.40 15.00
N PHE A 259 7.66 -1.74 14.72
CA PHE A 259 6.75 -2.14 13.65
C PHE A 259 6.76 -1.05 12.58
N VAL A 260 7.41 -1.32 11.45
CA VAL A 260 7.50 -0.44 10.30
C VAL A 260 6.36 -0.79 9.35
N VAL A 261 5.51 0.18 9.05
CA VAL A 261 4.32 0.02 8.21
C VAL A 261 4.39 1.00 7.06
N VAL A 262 4.42 0.48 5.85
CA VAL A 262 4.47 1.26 4.61
C VAL A 262 3.50 0.67 3.60
N GLY A 263 3.15 1.41 2.54
CA GLY A 263 2.30 0.90 1.47
C GLY A 263 2.79 -0.45 0.95
N ASP A 264 1.89 -1.42 0.77
CA ASP A 264 2.25 -2.81 0.46
C ASP A 264 3.05 -2.95 -0.85
N GLY A 265 2.89 -1.99 -1.77
CA GLY A 265 3.72 -1.92 -2.99
C GLY A 265 5.23 -1.77 -2.75
N HIS A 266 5.64 -1.38 -1.55
CA HIS A 266 7.05 -1.31 -1.15
C HIS A 266 7.65 -2.65 -0.73
N MET A 267 6.82 -3.69 -0.49
CA MET A 267 7.29 -4.96 0.07
C MET A 267 7.90 -5.88 -0.98
N GLY A 268 7.20 -6.10 -2.10
CA GLY A 268 7.58 -7.06 -3.14
C GLY A 268 8.47 -6.50 -4.23
N GLY A 269 8.84 -7.38 -5.16
CA GLY A 269 9.69 -7.07 -6.31
C GLY A 269 11.18 -7.05 -6.00
N PRO A 270 12.02 -6.84 -7.04
CA PRO A 270 13.48 -6.95 -6.91
C PRO A 270 14.10 -5.89 -5.99
N ASP A 271 13.53 -4.68 -5.96
CA ASP A 271 13.92 -3.59 -5.07
C ASP A 271 12.93 -3.40 -3.91
N GLY A 272 12.11 -4.41 -3.63
CA GLY A 272 11.21 -4.41 -2.48
C GLY A 272 11.97 -4.55 -1.16
N LEU A 273 11.38 -4.02 -0.08
CA LEU A 273 12.02 -4.07 1.24
C LEU A 273 12.37 -5.49 1.67
N LEU A 274 11.52 -6.48 1.33
CA LEU A 274 11.78 -7.88 1.64
C LEU A 274 13.02 -8.42 0.92
N ALA A 275 13.17 -8.12 -0.38
CA ALA A 275 14.34 -8.53 -1.16
C ALA A 275 15.61 -7.83 -0.68
N LEU A 276 15.55 -6.52 -0.46
CA LEU A 276 16.68 -5.71 0.01
C LEU A 276 17.17 -6.18 1.38
N LEU A 277 16.28 -6.44 2.32
CA LEU A 277 16.67 -6.92 3.65
C LEU A 277 17.24 -8.35 3.61
N ARG A 278 16.69 -9.25 2.78
CA ARG A 278 17.30 -10.58 2.54
C ARG A 278 18.72 -10.46 1.99
N HIS A 279 18.94 -9.55 1.03
CA HIS A 279 20.28 -9.27 0.49
C HIS A 279 21.26 -8.78 1.55
N HIS A 280 20.78 -8.08 2.57
CA HIS A 280 21.57 -7.66 3.73
C HIS A 280 21.72 -8.74 4.81
N GLY A 281 21.30 -9.99 4.57
CA GLY A 281 21.49 -11.13 5.46
C GLY A 281 20.47 -11.24 6.59
N TYR A 282 19.36 -10.50 6.53
CA TYR A 282 18.28 -10.64 7.52
C TYR A 282 17.38 -11.84 7.18
N LYS A 283 16.96 -12.58 8.20
CA LYS A 283 15.93 -13.59 8.09
C LYS A 283 14.56 -12.93 8.09
N ILE A 284 13.69 -13.35 7.17
CA ILE A 284 12.33 -12.82 7.02
C ILE A 284 11.35 -13.98 7.06
N GLU A 285 10.40 -13.90 7.97
CA GLU A 285 9.34 -14.87 8.19
C GLU A 285 8.00 -14.14 8.06
N GLN A 286 7.12 -14.63 7.22
CA GLN A 286 5.75 -14.11 7.10
C GLN A 286 4.90 -14.63 8.27
N LEU A 287 4.01 -13.78 8.79
CA LEU A 287 3.16 -14.12 9.94
C LEU A 287 1.80 -14.65 9.53
#